data_f2040f9303b7fb740d4208e3513dd25c
#
_entry.id   f2040f9303b7fb740d4208e3513dd25c
#
_cell.length_a   1.000
_cell.length_b   1.000
_cell.length_c   1.000
_cell.angle_alpha   90.00
_cell.angle_beta   90.00
_cell.angle_gamma   90.00
#
_symmetry.space_group_name_H-M   'P 1'
#
loop_
_entity.id
_entity.type
_entity.pdbx_description
1 polymer ?
#
loop_
_entity_poly.entity_id
_entity_poly.type
_entity_poly.pdbx_seq_one_letter_code
_entity_poly.pdbx_strand_id
1 'polypeptide(L)'
;MKNLVFVLALFLCISCKHKNKTEAFSKEKRESFNPYSYELRNDNIKLVKGQVLYMPVYSNIPHLEDSLKIDMSAFIAFHNTDFTHKVKLHKVQYFDTKGQLVHDFLLNKTKELNPLETADFYVPYRDQSGTGANFLIEWKSDSLVTEPLVESITINLLSSTTVSILSQGKVIKEIK
;
A
#
# COMPACT_ATOMS: atom_id res chain seq x y z
N MET A 1 31.88 60.90 28.19
CA MET A 1 32.36 59.83 27.27
C MET A 1 31.57 58.55 27.63
N LYS A 2 30.53 58.24 26.89
CA LYS A 2 29.62 57.13 27.18
C LYS A 2 29.98 55.98 26.25
N ASN A 3 30.43 54.88 26.83
CA ASN A 3 30.73 53.65 26.09
C ASN A 3 29.43 52.97 25.69
N LEU A 4 29.16 52.89 24.39
CA LEU A 4 28.04 52.14 23.80
C LEU A 4 28.52 50.72 23.53
N VAL A 5 28.10 49.78 24.36
CA VAL A 5 28.36 48.34 24.16
C VAL A 5 27.33 47.81 23.18
N PHE A 6 27.77 47.43 21.95
CA PHE A 6 26.95 46.80 20.95
C PHE A 6 26.92 45.29 21.25
N VAL A 7 25.81 44.80 21.81
CA VAL A 7 25.57 43.35 21.98
C VAL A 7 25.02 42.83 20.66
N LEU A 8 25.89 42.13 19.91
CA LEU A 8 25.52 41.43 18.69
C LEU A 8 24.87 40.07 19.07
N ALA A 9 23.54 40.05 19.07
CA ALA A 9 22.78 38.80 19.27
C ALA A 9 22.91 37.93 18.03
N LEU A 10 23.71 36.87 18.14
CA LEU A 10 23.88 35.86 17.11
C LEU A 10 22.66 34.91 17.13
N PHE A 11 21.66 35.16 16.27
CA PHE A 11 20.57 34.24 16.04
C PHE A 11 21.10 32.99 15.33
N LEU A 12 21.40 31.95 16.08
CA LEU A 12 21.59 30.59 15.55
C LEU A 12 20.25 30.06 15.05
N CYS A 13 19.96 30.25 13.77
CA CYS A 13 18.90 29.53 13.09
C CYS A 13 19.27 28.03 13.06
N ILE A 14 18.80 27.29 14.04
CA ILE A 14 18.79 25.84 14.00
C ILE A 14 17.77 25.43 12.92
N SER A 15 18.25 25.32 11.68
CA SER A 15 17.49 24.72 10.59
C SER A 15 17.30 23.24 10.92
N CYS A 16 16.15 22.89 11.50
CA CYS A 16 15.69 21.52 11.55
C CYS A 16 15.52 21.03 10.11
N LYS A 17 16.57 20.38 9.59
CA LYS A 17 16.43 19.54 8.39
C LYS A 17 15.47 18.39 8.73
N HIS A 18 14.20 18.62 8.49
CA HIS A 18 13.22 17.53 8.42
C HIS A 18 13.65 16.65 7.24
N LYS A 19 14.40 15.60 7.52
CA LYS A 19 14.63 14.52 6.56
C LYS A 19 13.31 13.78 6.41
N ASN A 20 12.49 14.23 5.47
CA ASN A 20 11.43 13.37 4.93
C ASN A 20 12.12 12.22 4.20
N LYS A 21 12.48 11.19 4.94
CA LYS A 21 12.81 9.89 4.39
C LYS A 21 11.48 9.27 3.92
N THR A 22 11.13 9.54 2.67
CA THR A 22 10.23 8.65 1.94
C THR A 22 11.05 7.39 1.69
N GLU A 23 11.02 6.45 2.64
CA GLU A 23 11.73 5.18 2.50
C GLU A 23 10.97 4.37 1.45
N ALA A 24 11.55 4.29 0.25
CA ALA A 24 11.19 3.22 -0.68
C ALA A 24 11.37 1.87 0.05
N PHE A 25 10.54 0.88 -0.28
CA PHE A 25 10.67 -0.46 0.30
C PHE A 25 12.08 -0.98 0.10
N SER A 26 12.63 -1.62 1.15
CA SER A 26 14.00 -2.14 1.17
C SER A 26 14.29 -3.02 -0.06
N LYS A 27 15.51 -2.90 -0.59
CA LYS A 27 15.99 -3.74 -1.70
C LYS A 27 16.56 -5.07 -1.21
N GLU A 28 16.09 -5.60 -0.09
CA GLU A 28 16.45 -6.94 0.36
C GLU A 28 16.09 -7.99 -0.71
N LYS A 29 16.71 -9.15 -0.60
CA LYS A 29 16.48 -10.27 -1.55
C LYS A 29 14.98 -10.57 -1.62
N ARG A 30 14.37 -10.23 -2.74
CA ARG A 30 12.93 -10.44 -2.98
C ARG A 30 12.71 -11.89 -3.37
N GLU A 31 11.67 -12.49 -2.80
CA GLU A 31 11.25 -13.84 -3.14
C GLU A 31 10.19 -13.79 -4.24
N SER A 32 10.35 -14.65 -5.26
CA SER A 32 9.34 -14.80 -6.31
C SER A 32 8.10 -15.47 -5.75
N PHE A 33 6.93 -15.03 -6.18
CA PHE A 33 5.67 -15.69 -5.84
C PHE A 33 5.72 -17.17 -6.24
N ASN A 34 5.48 -18.04 -5.28
CA ASN A 34 5.38 -19.47 -5.51
C ASN A 34 3.95 -19.93 -5.22
N PRO A 35 3.17 -20.27 -6.25
CA PRO A 35 1.79 -20.71 -6.07
C PRO A 35 1.66 -22.00 -5.26
N TYR A 36 2.69 -22.85 -5.25
CA TYR A 36 2.68 -24.11 -4.50
C TYR A 36 2.98 -23.91 -3.00
N SER A 37 3.64 -22.80 -2.64
CA SER A 37 3.87 -22.41 -1.25
C SER A 37 2.89 -21.34 -0.75
N TYR A 38 1.98 -20.90 -1.61
CA TYR A 38 0.92 -19.97 -1.19
C TYR A 38 -0.12 -20.73 -0.38
N GLU A 39 0.11 -20.79 0.91
CA GLU A 39 -0.85 -21.33 1.87
C GLU A 39 -1.84 -20.24 2.28
N LEU A 40 -3.13 -20.56 2.22
CA LEU A 40 -4.13 -19.75 2.90
C LEU A 40 -3.80 -19.76 4.39
N ARG A 41 -3.85 -18.63 5.02
CA ARG A 41 -3.56 -18.55 6.45
C ARG A 41 -4.55 -19.42 7.23
N ASN A 42 -4.03 -20.42 7.90
CA ASN A 42 -4.83 -21.30 8.74
C ASN A 42 -5.01 -20.64 10.11
N ASP A 43 -6.15 -20.02 10.30
CA ASP A 43 -6.58 -19.55 11.62
C ASP A 43 -7.69 -20.48 12.10
N ASN A 44 -7.77 -20.73 13.40
CA ASN A 44 -8.85 -21.50 14.02
C ASN A 44 -10.20 -20.74 13.99
N ILE A 45 -10.50 -20.09 12.86
CA ILE A 45 -11.73 -19.34 12.64
C ILE A 45 -12.72 -20.27 11.96
N LYS A 46 -13.97 -20.30 12.47
CA LYS A 46 -15.07 -20.89 11.72
C LYS A 46 -15.27 -20.07 10.43
N LEU A 47 -14.63 -20.50 9.35
CA LEU A 47 -14.73 -19.82 8.07
C LEU A 47 -16.13 -19.99 7.49
N VAL A 48 -16.76 -18.90 7.11
CA VAL A 48 -18.04 -18.88 6.39
C VAL A 48 -17.88 -18.28 5.00
N LYS A 49 -17.08 -17.22 4.87
CA LYS A 49 -16.80 -16.56 3.60
C LYS A 49 -15.39 -15.96 3.60
N GLY A 50 -14.72 -16.02 2.45
CA GLY A 50 -13.42 -15.38 2.26
C GLY A 50 -13.01 -15.37 0.80
N GLN A 51 -12.06 -14.50 0.47
CA GLN A 51 -11.58 -14.33 -0.89
C GLN A 51 -10.10 -13.95 -0.91
N VAL A 52 -9.46 -14.27 -2.03
CA VAL A 52 -8.19 -13.66 -2.43
C VAL A 52 -8.45 -12.74 -3.61
N LEU A 53 -8.03 -11.49 -3.49
CA LEU A 53 -8.14 -10.49 -4.53
C LEU A 53 -6.78 -10.14 -5.10
N TYR A 54 -6.75 -9.88 -6.41
CA TYR A 54 -5.67 -9.24 -7.13
C TYR A 54 -6.02 -7.76 -7.33
N MET A 55 -5.13 -6.85 -6.88
CA MET A 55 -5.30 -5.41 -7.03
C MET A 55 -4.14 -4.85 -7.84
N PRO A 56 -4.34 -4.39 -9.08
CA PRO A 56 -3.28 -3.77 -9.86
C PRO A 56 -2.94 -2.39 -9.31
N VAL A 57 -1.65 -2.07 -9.28
CA VAL A 57 -1.14 -0.74 -8.99
C VAL A 57 0.03 -0.42 -9.92
N TYR A 58 0.34 0.86 -10.07
CA TYR A 58 1.39 1.33 -10.97
C TYR A 58 2.35 2.22 -10.19
N SER A 59 3.57 1.75 -9.87
CA SER A 59 4.56 2.60 -9.23
C SER A 59 5.27 3.54 -10.23
N ASN A 60 5.22 3.20 -11.50
CA ASN A 60 5.58 4.07 -12.60
C ASN A 60 4.87 3.66 -13.90
N ILE A 61 4.73 4.61 -14.84
CA ILE A 61 4.18 4.36 -16.16
C ILE A 61 5.13 4.93 -17.24
N PRO A 62 5.24 4.28 -18.42
CA PRO A 62 5.95 4.86 -19.56
C PRO A 62 5.35 6.20 -19.98
N HIS A 63 6.18 7.14 -20.41
CA HIS A 63 5.77 8.46 -20.86
C HIS A 63 6.60 8.88 -22.08
N LEU A 64 5.94 9.22 -23.18
CA LEU A 64 6.51 9.60 -24.49
C LEU A 64 7.36 8.51 -25.13
N GLU A 65 8.29 7.92 -24.40
CA GLU A 65 9.19 6.84 -24.84
C GLU A 65 9.29 5.79 -23.74
N ASP A 66 9.60 4.54 -24.08
CA ASP A 66 9.72 3.43 -23.13
C ASP A 66 10.80 3.67 -22.07
N SER A 67 11.80 4.48 -22.38
CA SER A 67 12.89 4.84 -21.47
C SER A 67 12.50 5.90 -20.43
N LEU A 68 11.48 6.72 -20.74
CA LEU A 68 10.99 7.75 -19.85
C LEU A 68 9.81 7.24 -19.03
N LYS A 69 9.86 7.46 -17.72
CA LYS A 69 8.83 7.01 -16.80
C LYS A 69 8.36 8.13 -15.90
N ILE A 70 7.07 8.14 -15.65
CA ILE A 70 6.46 8.96 -14.59
C ILE A 70 6.35 8.09 -13.35
N ASP A 71 7.05 8.48 -12.29
CA ASP A 71 6.90 7.85 -10.98
C ASP A 71 5.55 8.22 -10.37
N MET A 72 4.97 7.29 -9.64
CA MET A 72 3.66 7.43 -9.03
C MET A 72 3.67 6.93 -7.58
N SER A 73 2.75 7.41 -6.78
CA SER A 73 2.40 6.81 -5.50
C SER A 73 1.04 6.13 -5.62
N ALA A 74 0.81 5.10 -4.82
CA ALA A 74 -0.48 4.43 -4.80
C ALA A 74 -1.05 4.37 -3.37
N PHE A 75 -2.34 4.63 -3.27
CA PHE A 75 -3.14 4.47 -2.08
C PHE A 75 -4.16 3.37 -2.34
N ILE A 76 -4.21 2.37 -1.46
CA ILE A 76 -5.11 1.24 -1.56
C ILE A 76 -6.04 1.28 -0.36
N ALA A 77 -7.35 1.18 -0.61
CA ALA A 77 -8.37 1.12 0.41
C ALA A 77 -9.11 -0.22 0.36
N PHE A 78 -9.23 -0.87 1.50
CA PHE A 78 -10.05 -2.04 1.73
C PHE A 78 -11.19 -1.67 2.66
N HIS A 79 -12.42 -1.65 2.15
CA HIS A 79 -13.62 -1.24 2.87
C HIS A 79 -14.43 -2.47 3.28
N ASN A 80 -14.67 -2.62 4.58
CA ASN A 80 -15.73 -3.51 5.04
C ASN A 80 -17.08 -2.85 4.75
N THR A 81 -17.81 -3.32 3.75
CA THR A 81 -19.10 -2.77 3.33
C THR A 81 -20.29 -3.39 4.05
N ASP A 82 -20.03 -4.34 4.96
CA ASP A 82 -21.09 -4.94 5.77
C ASP A 82 -21.53 -4.01 6.89
N PHE A 83 -22.83 -3.96 7.17
CA PHE A 83 -23.41 -3.09 8.20
C PHE A 83 -23.35 -3.68 9.62
N THR A 84 -23.13 -4.99 9.73
CA THR A 84 -23.32 -5.71 11.00
C THR A 84 -22.14 -6.61 11.38
N HIS A 85 -21.41 -7.13 10.39
CA HIS A 85 -20.39 -8.14 10.62
C HIS A 85 -18.98 -7.62 10.34
N LYS A 86 -18.04 -8.16 11.09
CA LYS A 86 -16.63 -7.89 10.92
C LYS A 86 -16.03 -8.71 9.79
N VAL A 87 -14.99 -8.17 9.17
CA VAL A 87 -14.11 -8.91 8.27
C VAL A 87 -12.67 -8.88 8.79
N LYS A 88 -11.90 -9.91 8.46
CA LYS A 88 -10.49 -10.05 8.88
C LYS A 88 -9.59 -10.10 7.68
N LEU A 89 -8.66 -9.15 7.59
CA LEU A 89 -7.56 -9.18 6.64
C LEU A 89 -6.47 -10.10 7.17
N HIS A 90 -6.07 -11.07 6.36
CA HIS A 90 -5.06 -12.08 6.69
C HIS A 90 -3.76 -11.86 5.97
N LYS A 91 -3.81 -11.37 4.72
CA LYS A 91 -2.64 -11.01 3.94
C LYS A 91 -2.90 -9.73 3.16
N VAL A 92 -1.91 -8.86 3.13
CA VAL A 92 -1.84 -7.70 2.24
C VAL A 92 -0.40 -7.62 1.75
N GLN A 93 -0.13 -8.27 0.63
CA GLN A 93 1.21 -8.48 0.10
C GLN A 93 1.38 -7.73 -1.22
N TYR A 94 2.42 -6.95 -1.32
CA TYR A 94 2.78 -6.14 -2.48
C TYR A 94 3.88 -6.82 -3.29
N PHE A 95 3.65 -6.99 -4.58
CA PHE A 95 4.55 -7.64 -5.53
C PHE A 95 4.98 -6.67 -6.64
N ASP A 96 6.20 -6.85 -7.14
CA ASP A 96 6.69 -6.12 -8.30
C ASP A 96 6.16 -6.70 -9.63
N THR A 97 6.52 -6.05 -10.74
CA THR A 97 6.16 -6.46 -12.10
C THR A 97 6.62 -7.90 -12.44
N LYS A 98 7.62 -8.43 -11.74
CA LYS A 98 8.12 -9.80 -11.94
C LYS A 98 7.51 -10.81 -10.98
N GLY A 99 6.53 -10.39 -10.17
CA GLY A 99 5.89 -11.24 -9.17
C GLY A 99 6.81 -11.54 -7.98
N GLN A 100 7.77 -10.67 -7.68
CA GLN A 100 8.60 -10.80 -6.49
C GLN A 100 7.97 -10.03 -5.34
N LEU A 101 7.90 -10.64 -4.16
CA LEU A 101 7.38 -9.99 -2.96
C LEU A 101 8.25 -8.80 -2.58
N VAL A 102 7.65 -7.63 -2.52
CA VAL A 102 8.29 -6.36 -2.14
C VAL A 102 8.06 -6.05 -0.68
N HIS A 103 6.79 -6.21 -0.23
CA HIS A 103 6.41 -5.86 1.13
C HIS A 103 5.17 -6.65 1.59
N ASP A 104 5.18 -7.05 2.87
CA ASP A 104 4.01 -7.60 3.56
C ASP A 104 3.54 -6.58 4.61
N PHE A 105 2.41 -5.95 4.37
CA PHE A 105 1.88 -4.89 5.22
C PHE A 105 1.37 -5.39 6.57
N LEU A 106 1.02 -6.65 6.67
CA LEU A 106 0.50 -7.22 7.91
C LEU A 106 1.54 -7.95 8.73
N LEU A 107 2.71 -8.28 8.15
CA LEU A 107 3.79 -9.00 8.82
C LEU A 107 3.29 -10.25 9.57
N ASN A 108 2.47 -11.06 8.90
CA ASN A 108 1.82 -12.23 9.46
C ASN A 108 0.82 -11.96 10.61
N LYS A 109 0.39 -10.72 10.82
CA LYS A 109 -0.71 -10.38 11.74
C LYS A 109 -2.03 -10.37 11.01
N THR A 110 -3.13 -10.48 11.75
CA THR A 110 -4.48 -10.29 11.23
C THR A 110 -4.96 -8.90 11.63
N LYS A 111 -5.60 -8.17 10.70
CA LYS A 111 -6.28 -6.91 10.98
C LYS A 111 -7.78 -7.11 10.89
N GLU A 112 -8.48 -6.95 12.00
CA GLU A 112 -9.93 -7.00 12.04
C GLU A 112 -10.51 -5.62 11.70
N LEU A 113 -11.58 -5.60 10.90
CA LEU A 113 -12.31 -4.40 10.52
C LEU A 113 -13.76 -4.52 10.98
N ASN A 114 -14.23 -3.54 11.75
CA ASN A 114 -15.62 -3.41 12.15
C ASN A 114 -16.50 -3.09 10.93
N PRO A 115 -17.84 -3.17 11.07
CA PRO A 115 -18.77 -2.69 10.05
C PRO A 115 -18.42 -1.26 9.60
N LEU A 116 -18.38 -1.07 8.28
CA LEU A 116 -18.06 0.21 7.59
C LEU A 116 -16.65 0.75 7.88
N GLU A 117 -15.79 -0.02 8.52
CA GLU A 117 -14.39 0.37 8.74
C GLU A 117 -13.55 0.14 7.49
N THR A 118 -12.57 1.01 7.28
CA THR A 118 -11.61 0.94 6.18
C THR A 118 -10.21 0.71 6.69
N ALA A 119 -9.47 -0.16 6.01
CA ALA A 119 -8.01 -0.25 6.13
C ALA A 119 -7.36 0.33 4.89
N ASP A 120 -6.31 1.10 5.07
CA ASP A 120 -5.54 1.70 4.00
C ASP A 120 -4.08 1.25 4.00
N PHE A 121 -3.49 1.27 2.78
CA PHE A 121 -2.11 0.89 2.53
C PHE A 121 -1.52 1.84 1.49
N TYR A 122 -0.25 2.15 1.64
CA TYR A 122 0.41 3.16 0.83
C TYR A 122 1.68 2.63 0.17
N VAL A 123 1.80 2.87 -1.14
CA VAL A 123 3.04 2.66 -1.90
C VAL A 123 3.69 4.02 -2.13
N PRO A 124 4.90 4.24 -1.62
CA PRO A 124 5.54 5.55 -1.68
C PRO A 124 5.93 5.95 -3.10
N TYR A 125 5.96 7.24 -3.34
CA TYR A 125 6.49 7.81 -4.56
C TYR A 125 7.93 7.36 -4.81
N ARG A 126 8.29 7.07 -6.06
CA ARG A 126 9.59 6.49 -6.48
C ARG A 126 9.82 5.05 -6.01
N ASP A 127 8.78 4.32 -5.66
CA ASP A 127 8.89 2.88 -5.53
C ASP A 127 9.30 2.27 -6.89
N GLN A 128 10.24 1.31 -6.86
CA GLN A 128 10.83 0.74 -8.07
C GLN A 128 10.21 -0.62 -8.46
N SER A 129 9.02 -0.91 -7.98
CA SER A 129 8.33 -2.18 -8.26
C SER A 129 7.79 -2.27 -9.70
N GLY A 130 7.60 -1.11 -10.36
CA GLY A 130 7.39 -1.05 -11.80
C GLY A 130 5.93 -0.92 -12.24
N THR A 131 5.75 -0.95 -13.56
CA THR A 131 4.48 -0.65 -14.23
C THR A 131 3.38 -1.69 -13.96
N GLY A 132 3.72 -2.93 -13.65
CA GLY A 132 2.76 -4.03 -13.43
C GLY A 132 2.76 -4.54 -11.99
N ALA A 133 3.11 -3.70 -11.03
CA ALA A 133 3.05 -4.05 -9.61
C ALA A 133 1.61 -4.34 -9.17
N ASN A 134 1.47 -5.14 -8.12
CA ASN A 134 0.14 -5.56 -7.67
C ASN A 134 0.11 -5.95 -6.19
N PHE A 135 -1.10 -6.03 -5.65
CA PHE A 135 -1.33 -6.60 -4.34
C PHE A 135 -2.08 -7.92 -4.45
N LEU A 136 -1.71 -8.89 -3.59
CA LEU A 136 -2.59 -9.98 -3.19
C LEU A 136 -3.15 -9.68 -1.81
N ILE A 137 -4.49 -9.69 -1.72
CA ILE A 137 -5.22 -9.39 -0.49
C ILE A 137 -6.08 -10.60 -0.15
N GLU A 138 -5.85 -11.20 1.03
CA GLU A 138 -6.65 -12.29 1.57
C GLU A 138 -7.48 -11.79 2.73
N TRP A 139 -8.79 -12.02 2.66
CA TRP A 139 -9.70 -11.73 3.76
C TRP A 139 -10.63 -12.90 4.03
N LYS A 140 -11.14 -12.97 5.27
CA LYS A 140 -12.08 -13.99 5.75
C LYS A 140 -13.10 -13.40 6.71
N SER A 141 -14.24 -14.08 6.83
CA SER A 141 -15.25 -13.84 7.85
C SER A 141 -15.81 -15.15 8.39
N ASP A 142 -16.20 -15.12 9.65
CA ASP A 142 -16.95 -16.20 10.34
C ASP A 142 -18.46 -16.08 10.14
N SER A 143 -18.89 -15.11 9.38
CA SER A 143 -20.29 -14.80 9.08
C SER A 143 -20.47 -14.56 7.58
N LEU A 144 -21.70 -14.73 7.11
CA LEU A 144 -22.05 -14.32 5.74
C LEU A 144 -22.08 -12.78 5.70
N VAL A 145 -21.18 -12.21 4.93
CA VAL A 145 -20.98 -10.75 4.83
C VAL A 145 -21.19 -10.25 3.41
N THR A 146 -21.52 -8.97 3.30
CA THR A 146 -21.39 -8.24 2.02
C THR A 146 -19.92 -8.23 1.61
N GLU A 147 -19.64 -8.43 0.32
CA GLU A 147 -18.26 -8.45 -0.18
C GLU A 147 -17.59 -7.08 0.03
N PRO A 148 -16.39 -7.07 0.59
CA PRO A 148 -15.63 -5.83 0.73
C PRO A 148 -15.36 -5.16 -0.61
N LEU A 149 -15.38 -3.82 -0.61
CA LEU A 149 -14.90 -3.03 -1.74
C LEU A 149 -13.38 -2.82 -1.58
N VAL A 150 -12.64 -3.15 -2.63
CA VAL A 150 -11.19 -2.91 -2.66
C VAL A 150 -10.84 -2.09 -3.88
N GLU A 151 -10.27 -0.93 -3.65
CA GLU A 151 -9.92 0.00 -4.72
C GLU A 151 -8.56 0.67 -4.48
N SER A 152 -7.97 1.21 -5.53
CA SER A 152 -6.74 1.98 -5.44
C SER A 152 -6.81 3.24 -6.26
N ILE A 153 -6.14 4.27 -5.75
CA ILE A 153 -5.83 5.50 -6.47
C ILE A 153 -4.33 5.56 -6.63
N THR A 154 -3.86 5.56 -7.87
CA THR A 154 -2.45 5.79 -8.19
C THR A 154 -2.32 7.19 -8.77
N ILE A 155 -1.39 8.00 -8.23
CA ILE A 155 -1.27 9.42 -8.56
C ILE A 155 0.18 9.87 -8.74
N ASN A 156 0.36 10.87 -9.64
CA ASN A 156 1.56 11.70 -9.72
C ASN A 156 1.16 13.17 -9.51
N LEU A 157 1.76 13.83 -8.53
CA LEU A 157 1.45 15.22 -8.14
C LEU A 157 2.63 16.19 -8.34
N LEU A 158 3.72 15.77 -8.97
CA LEU A 158 4.98 16.52 -8.98
C LEU A 158 5.18 17.44 -10.19
N SER A 159 4.20 17.57 -11.05
CA SER A 159 4.29 18.43 -12.22
C SER A 159 3.05 19.30 -12.37
N SER A 160 3.09 20.22 -13.32
CA SER A 160 1.93 21.00 -13.73
C SER A 160 0.76 20.15 -14.27
N THR A 161 1.04 18.89 -14.59
CA THR A 161 0.07 17.92 -15.08
C THR A 161 -0.06 16.77 -14.07
N THR A 162 -1.25 16.56 -13.53
CA THR A 162 -1.55 15.44 -12.64
C THR A 162 -2.05 14.27 -13.44
N VAL A 163 -1.48 13.09 -13.20
CA VAL A 163 -1.98 11.81 -13.70
C VAL A 163 -2.57 11.04 -12.54
N SER A 164 -3.79 10.52 -12.71
CA SER A 164 -4.42 9.64 -11.72
C SER A 164 -5.04 8.42 -12.41
N ILE A 165 -4.89 7.26 -11.79
CA ILE A 165 -5.44 5.98 -12.25
C ILE A 165 -6.22 5.38 -11.09
N LEU A 166 -7.49 5.05 -11.35
CA LEU A 166 -8.35 4.30 -10.44
C LEU A 166 -8.37 2.85 -10.87
N SER A 167 -8.26 1.94 -9.91
CA SER A 167 -8.36 0.50 -10.14
C SER A 167 -9.23 -0.15 -9.07
N GLN A 168 -9.89 -1.26 -9.44
CA GLN A 168 -10.65 -2.09 -8.52
C GLN A 168 -10.04 -3.47 -8.40
N GLY A 169 -10.11 -4.05 -7.21
CA GLY A 169 -9.67 -5.40 -6.94
C GLY A 169 -10.53 -6.44 -7.65
N LYS A 170 -9.90 -7.46 -8.19
CA LYS A 170 -10.55 -8.60 -8.82
C LYS A 170 -10.42 -9.84 -7.94
N VAL A 171 -11.52 -10.47 -7.59
CA VAL A 171 -11.51 -11.79 -6.93
C VAL A 171 -10.88 -12.83 -7.87
N ILE A 172 -9.84 -13.49 -7.40
CA ILE A 172 -9.12 -14.54 -8.13
C ILE A 172 -9.28 -15.92 -7.48
N LYS A 173 -9.71 -15.97 -6.23
CA LYS A 173 -9.96 -17.22 -5.50
C LYS A 173 -11.02 -17.01 -4.43
N GLU A 174 -12.01 -17.89 -4.40
CA GLU A 174 -12.96 -18.04 -3.29
C GLU A 174 -12.38 -18.96 -2.22
N ILE A 175 -12.59 -18.62 -0.95
CA ILE A 175 -12.21 -19.42 0.20
C ILE A 175 -13.52 -19.90 0.85
N LYS A 176 -13.72 -21.22 0.85
CA LYS A 176 -14.93 -21.88 1.38
C LYS A 176 -14.55 -22.82 2.49
#